data_d4312a26a7ba85e9f17aa4abe26d25a6
#
_entry.id   d4312a26a7ba85e9f17aa4abe26d25a6
#
_cell.length_a   1.000
_cell.length_b   1.000
_cell.length_c   1.000
_cell.angle_alpha   90.00
_cell.angle_beta   90.00
_cell.angle_gamma   90.00
#
_symmetry.space_group_name_H-M   'P 1'
#
loop_
_entity.id
_entity.type
_entity.pdbx_description
1 polymer ?
#
loop_
_entity_poly.entity_id
_entity_poly.type
_entity_poly.pdbx_seq_one_letter_code
_entity_poly.pdbx_strand_id
1 'polypeptide(L)'
;VFEQYLPERSFKEITDLKQMEYLEARSDYMLYFSRPTCAACKRAEPLVRNTANDLKKDVYYLNVDRFDDEALEQIVSQYGVDAVPCAVKVTDGKISDKRVFMENGNMKEDVDRFLKA
;
A
#
# COMPACT_ATOMS: atom_id res chain seq x y z
N VAL A 1 -5.84 -9.81 -24.95
CA VAL A 1 -7.22 -9.94 -24.44
C VAL A 1 -7.27 -9.78 -22.92
N PHE A 2 -6.20 -10.15 -22.28
CA PHE A 2 -6.17 -10.09 -20.81
C PHE A 2 -5.86 -8.73 -20.27
N GLU A 3 -5.33 -7.86 -21.07
CA GLU A 3 -5.00 -6.52 -20.61
C GLU A 3 -6.20 -5.77 -20.09
N GLN A 4 -7.36 -6.07 -20.62
CA GLN A 4 -8.57 -5.39 -20.19
C GLN A 4 -8.95 -5.75 -18.75
N TYR A 5 -8.38 -6.81 -18.21
CA TYR A 5 -8.62 -7.17 -16.83
C TYR A 5 -7.68 -6.46 -15.89
N LEU A 6 -6.82 -5.62 -16.41
CA LEU A 6 -5.75 -5.04 -15.65
C LEU A 6 -5.88 -3.55 -15.41
N PRO A 7 -7.10 -3.01 -15.19
CA PRO A 7 -7.19 -1.62 -14.74
C PRO A 7 -6.55 -1.45 -13.36
N GLU A 8 -6.34 -2.57 -12.65
CA GLU A 8 -5.71 -2.54 -11.34
C GLU A 8 -4.32 -3.15 -11.35
N ARG A 9 -3.69 -3.21 -12.51
CA ARG A 9 -2.36 -3.80 -12.62
C ARG A 9 -1.32 -3.07 -11.78
N SER A 10 -1.57 -1.81 -11.47
CA SER A 10 -0.69 -1.02 -10.63
C SER A 10 -1.08 -1.06 -9.17
N PHE A 11 -2.15 -1.76 -8.82
CA PHE A 11 -2.60 -1.89 -7.44
C PHE A 11 -2.83 -3.37 -7.18
N LYS A 12 -1.84 -4.02 -6.57
CA LYS A 12 -1.79 -5.47 -6.46
C LYS A 12 -1.87 -5.91 -5.01
N GLU A 13 -2.70 -6.88 -4.72
CA GLU A 13 -2.86 -7.33 -3.34
C GLU A 13 -1.84 -8.39 -2.96
N ILE A 14 -1.28 -8.23 -1.76
CA ILE A 14 -0.40 -9.22 -1.13
C ILE A 14 -1.27 -9.97 -0.12
N THR A 15 -1.36 -11.29 -0.26
CA THR A 15 -2.26 -12.08 0.57
C THR A 15 -1.55 -13.03 1.54
N ASP A 16 -0.24 -13.23 1.41
CA ASP A 16 0.49 -14.11 2.33
C ASP A 16 1.95 -13.67 2.46
N LEU A 17 2.62 -14.26 3.45
CA LEU A 17 4.02 -13.93 3.74
C LEU A 17 4.97 -14.28 2.61
N LYS A 18 4.65 -15.32 1.85
CA LYS A 18 5.52 -15.73 0.75
C LYS A 18 5.56 -14.66 -0.33
N GLN A 19 4.41 -14.04 -0.62
CA GLN A 19 4.37 -12.94 -1.56
C GLN A 19 5.15 -11.74 -1.04
N MET A 20 5.11 -11.51 0.28
CA MET A 20 5.90 -10.44 0.89
C MET A 20 7.39 -10.69 0.71
N GLU A 21 7.84 -11.93 0.94
CA GLU A 21 9.25 -12.26 0.76
C GLU A 21 9.69 -12.03 -0.67
N TYR A 22 8.83 -12.40 -1.60
CA TYR A 22 9.14 -12.22 -3.02
C TYR A 22 9.27 -10.74 -3.35
N LEU A 23 8.41 -9.92 -2.79
CA LEU A 23 8.46 -8.47 -2.98
C LEU A 23 9.72 -7.89 -2.33
N GLU A 24 10.05 -8.36 -1.14
CA GLU A 24 11.20 -7.83 -0.38
C GLU A 24 12.53 -8.17 -1.01
N ALA A 25 12.56 -9.11 -1.95
CA ALA A 25 13.77 -9.39 -2.71
C ALA A 25 14.07 -8.27 -3.71
N ARG A 26 13.10 -7.41 -3.98
CA ARG A 26 13.29 -6.26 -4.86
C ARG A 26 13.84 -5.10 -4.06
N SER A 27 14.59 -4.21 -4.73
CA SER A 27 15.16 -3.08 -4.02
C SER A 27 14.20 -1.91 -3.86
N ASP A 28 13.28 -1.75 -4.81
CA ASP A 28 12.34 -0.63 -4.80
C ASP A 28 10.91 -1.15 -4.88
N TYR A 29 10.08 -0.72 -3.95
CA TYR A 29 8.65 -1.05 -4.00
C TYR A 29 7.88 -0.12 -3.08
N MET A 30 6.55 -0.13 -3.24
CA MET A 30 5.66 0.70 -2.44
C MET A 30 4.57 -0.17 -1.86
N LEU A 31 4.33 -0.03 -0.56
CA LEU A 31 3.33 -0.80 0.16
C LEU A 31 2.20 0.12 0.62
N TYR A 32 1.01 -0.42 0.66
CA TYR A 32 -0.14 0.30 1.19
C TYR A 32 -0.88 -0.61 2.17
N PHE A 33 -0.91 -0.22 3.44
CA PHE A 33 -1.54 -0.99 4.51
C PHE A 33 -2.92 -0.42 4.79
N SER A 34 -3.92 -1.28 4.84
CA SER A 34 -5.28 -0.84 4.99
C SER A 34 -6.14 -1.95 5.58
N ARG A 35 -7.35 -1.60 6.01
CA ARG A 35 -8.35 -2.61 6.39
C ARG A 35 -9.72 -2.14 5.93
N PRO A 36 -10.59 -3.08 5.47
CA PRO A 36 -11.87 -2.70 4.87
C PRO A 36 -12.84 -2.01 5.82
N THR A 37 -12.70 -2.24 7.13
CA THR A 37 -13.66 -1.71 8.10
C THR A 37 -13.32 -0.30 8.59
N CYS A 38 -12.18 0.22 8.20
CA CYS A 38 -11.72 1.53 8.62
C CYS A 38 -12.30 2.61 7.71
N ALA A 39 -12.94 3.63 8.26
CA ALA A 39 -13.56 4.68 7.46
C ALA A 39 -12.55 5.44 6.61
N ALA A 40 -11.41 5.82 7.19
CA ALA A 40 -10.35 6.49 6.45
C ALA A 40 -9.79 5.59 5.36
N CYS A 41 -9.68 4.29 5.63
CA CYS A 41 -9.20 3.32 4.65
C CYS A 41 -10.15 3.22 3.45
N LYS A 42 -11.46 3.23 3.72
CA LYS A 42 -12.45 3.17 2.64
C LYS A 42 -12.35 4.37 1.73
N ARG A 43 -11.99 5.52 2.27
CA ARG A 43 -11.81 6.72 1.46
C ARG A 43 -10.48 6.71 0.73
N ALA A 44 -9.44 6.24 1.38
CA ALA A 44 -8.10 6.27 0.81
C ALA A 44 -7.91 5.27 -0.32
N GLU A 45 -8.51 4.08 -0.20
CA GLU A 45 -8.25 3.01 -1.16
C GLU A 45 -8.52 3.40 -2.61
N PRO A 46 -9.70 3.95 -2.97
CA PRO A 46 -9.91 4.33 -4.37
C PRO A 46 -8.97 5.43 -4.82
N LEU A 47 -8.58 6.32 -3.91
CA LEU A 47 -7.63 7.38 -4.27
C LEU A 47 -6.26 6.79 -4.59
N VAL A 48 -5.78 5.88 -3.75
CA VAL A 48 -4.49 5.22 -3.98
C VAL A 48 -4.53 4.40 -5.26
N ARG A 49 -5.60 3.61 -5.44
CA ARG A 49 -5.74 2.77 -6.63
C ARG A 49 -5.76 3.60 -7.90
N ASN A 50 -6.57 4.63 -7.93
CA ASN A 50 -6.70 5.45 -9.13
C ASN A 50 -5.41 6.18 -9.45
N THR A 51 -4.77 6.75 -8.44
CA THR A 51 -3.51 7.46 -8.65
C THR A 51 -2.41 6.52 -9.11
N ALA A 52 -2.33 5.34 -8.51
CA ALA A 52 -1.33 4.34 -8.92
C ALA A 52 -1.52 3.97 -10.39
N ASN A 53 -2.77 3.74 -10.79
CA ASN A 53 -3.06 3.39 -12.19
C ASN A 53 -2.75 4.54 -13.13
N ASP A 54 -3.11 5.77 -12.75
CA ASP A 54 -2.86 6.94 -13.59
C ASP A 54 -1.36 7.16 -13.79
N LEU A 55 -0.57 6.97 -12.75
CA LEU A 55 0.87 7.18 -12.81
C LEU A 55 1.63 5.94 -13.26
N LYS A 56 0.94 4.81 -13.40
CA LYS A 56 1.53 3.52 -13.74
C LYS A 56 2.63 3.13 -12.77
N LYS A 57 2.41 3.40 -11.49
CA LYS A 57 3.32 3.02 -10.42
C LYS A 57 2.71 1.88 -9.63
N ASP A 58 3.49 0.82 -9.43
CA ASP A 58 3.02 -0.36 -8.71
C ASP A 58 2.92 -0.08 -7.23
N VAL A 59 1.74 -0.33 -6.67
CA VAL A 59 1.49 -0.24 -5.24
C VAL A 59 1.00 -1.60 -4.78
N TYR A 60 1.62 -2.14 -3.75
CA TYR A 60 1.27 -3.45 -3.23
C TYR A 60 0.43 -3.27 -1.96
N TYR A 61 -0.78 -3.76 -2.03
CA TYR A 61 -1.81 -3.55 -1.02
C TYR A 61 -1.83 -4.71 -0.02
N LEU A 62 -1.75 -4.39 1.26
CA LEU A 62 -1.92 -5.36 2.33
C LEU A 62 -3.21 -5.06 3.09
N ASN A 63 -4.16 -5.99 3.01
CA ASN A 63 -5.32 -5.93 3.86
C ASN A 63 -4.92 -6.59 5.17
N VAL A 64 -4.75 -5.76 6.22
CA VAL A 64 -4.22 -6.27 7.49
C VAL A 64 -5.15 -7.32 8.12
N ASP A 65 -6.43 -7.32 7.77
CA ASP A 65 -7.37 -8.29 8.31
C ASP A 65 -7.21 -9.69 7.69
N ARG A 66 -6.45 -9.81 6.61
CA ARG A 66 -6.23 -11.10 5.98
C ARG A 66 -5.08 -11.90 6.56
N PHE A 67 -4.32 -11.29 7.46
CA PHE A 67 -3.16 -11.94 8.06
C PHE A 67 -3.48 -12.34 9.49
N ASP A 68 -2.93 -13.49 9.95
CA ASP A 68 -3.08 -13.83 11.35
C ASP A 68 -2.22 -12.90 12.20
N ASP A 69 -2.47 -12.90 13.51
CA ASP A 69 -1.85 -11.95 14.42
C ASP A 69 -0.32 -11.99 14.38
N GLU A 70 0.23 -13.19 14.30
CA GLU A 70 1.69 -13.35 14.32
C GLU A 70 2.32 -12.82 13.04
N ALA A 71 1.74 -13.17 11.89
CA ALA A 71 2.24 -12.71 10.60
C ALA A 71 2.08 -11.20 10.49
N LEU A 72 0.95 -10.68 10.93
CA LEU A 72 0.70 -9.25 10.87
C LEU A 72 1.69 -8.47 11.73
N GLU A 73 1.94 -8.94 12.96
CA GLU A 73 2.87 -8.26 13.83
C GLU A 73 4.27 -8.21 13.23
N GLN A 74 4.68 -9.29 12.60
CA GLN A 74 5.97 -9.35 11.92
C GLN A 74 6.08 -8.29 10.84
N ILE A 75 5.04 -8.17 10.01
CA ILE A 75 5.05 -7.23 8.90
C ILE A 75 4.99 -5.80 9.41
N VAL A 76 4.05 -5.48 10.29
CA VAL A 76 3.89 -4.10 10.72
C VAL A 76 5.09 -3.62 11.54
N SER A 77 5.73 -4.51 12.30
CA SER A 77 6.93 -4.15 13.05
C SER A 77 8.09 -3.84 12.11
N GLN A 78 8.22 -4.64 11.05
CA GLN A 78 9.30 -4.46 10.09
C GLN A 78 9.24 -3.10 9.41
N TYR A 79 8.04 -2.63 9.10
CA TYR A 79 7.87 -1.37 8.38
C TYR A 79 7.49 -0.20 9.28
N GLY A 80 7.38 -0.45 10.57
CA GLY A 80 7.03 0.60 11.52
C GLY A 80 5.65 1.17 11.31
N VAL A 81 4.69 0.31 10.93
CA VAL A 81 3.32 0.73 10.68
C VAL A 81 2.51 0.53 11.97
N ASP A 82 1.98 1.64 12.51
CA ASP A 82 1.17 1.57 13.73
C ASP A 82 -0.23 2.14 13.53
N ALA A 83 -0.55 2.56 12.32
CA ALA A 83 -1.89 3.08 12.00
C ALA A 83 -2.15 2.85 10.52
N VAL A 84 -3.42 2.66 10.17
CA VAL A 84 -3.86 2.52 8.79
C VAL A 84 -4.88 3.60 8.49
N PRO A 85 -5.01 4.05 7.24
CA PRO A 85 -4.28 3.65 6.04
C PRO A 85 -2.88 4.24 6.00
N CYS A 86 -1.90 3.43 5.66
CA CYS A 86 -0.50 3.87 5.69
C CYS A 86 0.22 3.39 4.43
N ALA A 87 0.92 4.30 3.78
CA ALA A 87 1.75 3.95 2.62
C ALA A 87 3.22 4.01 3.01
N VAL A 88 4.00 3.06 2.52
CA VAL A 88 5.42 2.96 2.79
C VAL A 88 6.15 2.84 1.46
N LYS A 89 7.16 3.68 1.27
CA LYS A 89 7.99 3.66 0.08
C LYS A 89 9.36 3.09 0.44
N VAL A 90 9.79 2.07 -0.28
CA VAL A 90 11.09 1.44 -0.05
C VAL A 90 11.98 1.71 -1.26
N THR A 91 13.17 2.21 -1.01
CA THR A 91 14.15 2.53 -2.05
C THR A 91 15.49 1.96 -1.61
N ASP A 92 16.13 1.18 -2.50
CA ASP A 92 17.39 0.51 -2.20
C ASP A 92 17.28 -0.35 -0.94
N GLY A 93 16.12 -1.01 -0.77
CA GLY A 93 15.90 -1.91 0.35
C GLY A 93 15.65 -1.24 1.68
N LYS A 94 15.51 0.10 1.68
CA LYS A 94 15.30 0.85 2.91
C LYS A 94 14.05 1.73 2.79
N ILE A 95 13.36 1.91 3.91
CA ILE A 95 12.21 2.80 3.93
C ILE A 95 12.67 4.21 3.65
N SER A 96 12.18 4.79 2.55
CA SER A 96 12.55 6.14 2.15
C SER A 96 11.45 7.15 2.51
N ASP A 97 10.21 6.70 2.63
CA ASP A 97 9.10 7.57 3.03
C ASP A 97 7.96 6.72 3.58
N LYS A 98 7.18 7.31 4.47
CA LYS A 98 6.05 6.64 5.07
C LYS A 98 5.02 7.69 5.46
N ARG A 99 3.75 7.42 5.16
CA ARG A 99 2.69 8.38 5.46
C ARG A 99 1.38 7.69 5.80
N VAL A 100 0.77 8.14 6.90
CA VAL A 100 -0.60 7.76 7.24
C VAL A 100 -1.52 8.79 6.60
N PHE A 101 -2.50 8.32 5.84
CA PHE A 101 -3.44 9.22 5.17
C PHE A 101 -4.59 9.53 6.12
N MET A 102 -4.66 10.77 6.55
CA MET A 102 -5.66 11.20 7.52
C MET A 102 -6.97 11.54 6.83
N GLU A 103 -8.08 11.22 7.48
CA GLU A 103 -9.39 11.57 6.96
C GLU A 103 -9.68 13.04 7.27
N ASN A 104 -9.21 13.89 6.37
CA ASN A 104 -9.44 15.33 6.43
C ASN A 104 -9.67 15.80 5.01
N GLY A 105 -9.80 17.08 4.81
CA GLY A 105 -10.11 17.65 3.50
C GLY A 105 -9.02 17.49 2.45
N ASN A 106 -7.83 17.03 2.85
CA ASN A 106 -6.66 17.00 1.96
C ASN A 106 -6.17 15.60 1.61
N MET A 107 -6.99 14.58 1.86
CA MET A 107 -6.54 13.20 1.64
C MET A 107 -6.09 12.96 0.20
N LYS A 108 -6.86 13.46 -0.77
CA LYS A 108 -6.50 13.26 -2.18
C LYS A 108 -5.15 13.89 -2.50
N GLU A 109 -4.92 15.10 -2.01
CA GLU A 109 -3.64 15.77 -2.22
C GLU A 109 -2.49 15.01 -1.59
N ASP A 110 -2.70 14.47 -0.39
CA ASP A 110 -1.67 13.70 0.30
C ASP A 110 -1.32 12.45 -0.50
N VAL A 111 -2.33 11.73 -0.99
CA VAL A 111 -2.11 10.52 -1.78
C VAL A 111 -1.34 10.87 -3.06
N ASP A 112 -1.80 11.90 -3.77
CA ASP A 112 -1.15 12.31 -5.01
C ASP A 112 0.31 12.69 -4.76
N ARG A 113 0.56 13.46 -3.73
CA ARG A 113 1.91 13.92 -3.41
C ARG A 113 2.82 12.76 -3.04
N PHE A 114 2.31 11.83 -2.25
CA PHE A 114 3.11 10.68 -1.83
C PHE A 114 3.49 9.82 -3.03
N LEU A 115 2.53 9.53 -3.90
CA LEU A 115 2.78 8.63 -5.03
C LEU A 115 3.61 9.28 -6.14
N LYS A 116 3.51 10.59 -6.30
CA LYS A 116 4.27 11.29 -7.33
C LYS A 116 5.73 11.52 -6.97
N ALA A 117 6.01 11.55 -5.70
CA ALA A 117 7.36 11.90 -5.22
C ALA A 117 8.43 10.87 -5.61
#